data_b36b4e4ebbd9ba93121475b4aa8be329
#
_entry.id   b36b4e4ebbd9ba93121475b4aa8be329
#
_cell.length_a   1.000
_cell.length_b   1.000
_cell.length_c   1.000
_cell.angle_alpha   90.00
_cell.angle_beta   90.00
_cell.angle_gamma   90.00
#
_symmetry.space_group_name_H-M   'P 1'
#
loop_
_entity.id
_entity.type
_entity.pdbx_description
1 polymer ?
#
loop_
_entity_poly.entity_id
_entity_poly.type
_entity_poly.pdbx_seq_one_letter_code
_entity_poly.pdbx_strand_id
1 'polypeptide(L)'
;MSFGGEPSNLSHPEIKREGTDATMRIAMVGHKRVPSREGGIEVVVEELAARMVVHGHAVTCYNRSGHHVSGREYDAEHLDEYRGIRLRHLPTIDRKGLAAVTSSFFGCLAAAFGPYDVVHVHAEGPAMFSWIPRLTGKRVILTIHGLD
;
A
#
# COMPACT_ATOMS: atom_id res chain seq x y z
N MET A 1 -48.74 20.83 32.96
CA MET A 1 -47.51 20.16 33.41
C MET A 1 -46.66 19.88 32.19
N SER A 2 -45.60 20.67 32.02
CA SER A 2 -44.69 20.61 30.87
C SER A 2 -43.48 19.82 31.30
N PHE A 3 -43.18 18.69 30.59
CA PHE A 3 -41.91 18.00 30.75
C PHE A 3 -41.04 18.36 29.55
N GLY A 4 -40.18 19.37 29.77
CA GLY A 4 -39.08 19.63 28.87
C GLY A 4 -37.91 18.71 29.23
N GLY A 5 -37.60 17.75 28.35
CA GLY A 5 -36.37 16.97 28.37
C GLY A 5 -35.40 17.56 27.38
N GLU A 6 -34.34 18.22 27.87
CA GLU A 6 -33.22 18.62 27.05
C GLU A 6 -32.45 17.37 26.49
N PRO A 7 -32.06 17.36 25.24
CA PRO A 7 -31.14 16.34 24.74
C PRO A 7 -29.74 16.61 25.32
N SER A 8 -29.24 15.69 26.13
CA SER A 8 -27.87 15.68 26.63
C SER A 8 -26.89 15.62 25.45
N ASN A 9 -26.21 16.73 25.26
CA ASN A 9 -25.09 16.90 24.36
C ASN A 9 -23.92 16.03 24.87
N LEU A 10 -23.83 14.79 24.37
CA LEU A 10 -22.65 13.97 24.52
C LEU A 10 -21.57 14.51 23.56
N SER A 11 -20.84 15.51 24.05
CA SER A 11 -19.61 15.95 23.42
C SER A 11 -18.61 14.80 23.41
N HIS A 12 -18.44 14.16 22.25
CA HIS A 12 -17.31 13.28 22.04
C HIS A 12 -16.02 14.06 22.30
N PRO A 13 -15.07 13.51 23.08
CA PRO A 13 -13.81 14.18 23.30
C PRO A 13 -13.12 14.35 21.94
N GLU A 14 -12.92 15.59 21.53
CA GLU A 14 -12.02 15.91 20.42
C GLU A 14 -10.63 15.39 20.81
N ILE A 15 -10.20 14.33 20.15
CA ILE A 15 -8.81 13.87 20.23
C ILE A 15 -7.99 14.97 19.56
N LYS A 16 -7.44 15.88 20.37
CA LYS A 16 -6.41 16.81 19.94
C LYS A 16 -5.24 16.01 19.41
N ARG A 17 -5.11 15.94 18.10
CA ARG A 17 -3.93 15.43 17.43
C ARG A 17 -2.82 16.47 17.56
N GLU A 18 -2.15 16.50 18.70
CA GLU A 18 -0.87 17.17 18.86
C GLU A 18 0.21 16.25 18.31
N GLY A 19 0.51 16.42 17.04
CA GLY A 19 1.64 15.83 16.36
C GLY A 19 1.67 16.43 14.98
N THR A 20 2.72 17.14 14.65
CA THR A 20 3.06 17.49 13.27
C THR A 20 3.12 16.19 12.48
N ASP A 21 2.01 15.80 11.82
CA ASP A 21 1.97 14.70 10.88
C ASP A 21 2.88 15.07 9.70
N ALA A 22 4.17 14.80 9.89
CA ALA A 22 5.15 15.00 8.82
C ALA A 22 4.73 14.12 7.65
N THR A 23 4.48 14.76 6.51
CA THR A 23 4.18 14.04 5.26
C THR A 23 5.29 13.06 4.95
N MET A 24 4.98 11.77 4.93
CA MET A 24 5.91 10.69 4.58
C MET A 24 5.68 10.25 3.14
N ARG A 25 6.75 9.84 2.48
CA ARG A 25 6.72 9.20 1.16
C ARG A 25 6.85 7.70 1.39
N ILE A 26 5.80 6.97 1.03
CA ILE A 26 5.64 5.55 1.35
C ILE A 26 5.60 4.75 0.05
N ALA A 27 6.45 3.72 -0.06
CA ALA A 27 6.38 2.72 -1.12
C ALA A 27 5.68 1.46 -0.61
N MET A 28 4.65 0.98 -1.34
CA MET A 28 3.98 -0.29 -1.10
C MET A 28 4.49 -1.33 -2.11
N VAL A 29 4.99 -2.44 -1.62
CA VAL A 29 5.62 -3.51 -2.43
C VAL A 29 5.05 -4.87 -2.03
N GLY A 30 4.93 -5.78 -2.98
CA GLY A 30 4.62 -7.19 -2.72
C GLY A 30 3.22 -7.64 -3.10
N HIS A 31 2.27 -6.73 -3.24
CA HIS A 31 0.94 -7.01 -3.80
C HIS A 31 1.01 -7.26 -5.31
N LYS A 32 -0.05 -7.82 -5.88
CA LYS A 32 -0.12 -8.06 -7.34
C LYS A 32 -0.42 -6.76 -8.07
N ARG A 33 -1.57 -6.14 -7.78
CA ARG A 33 -2.05 -4.93 -8.47
C ARG A 33 -3.00 -4.14 -7.59
N VAL A 34 -2.96 -2.81 -7.74
CA VAL A 34 -3.95 -1.87 -7.22
C VAL A 34 -4.40 -0.99 -8.40
N PRO A 35 -5.70 -0.80 -8.65
CA PRO A 35 -6.83 -1.46 -8.00
C PRO A 35 -6.97 -2.93 -8.40
N SER A 36 -7.43 -3.77 -7.48
CA SER A 36 -7.81 -5.14 -7.76
C SER A 36 -8.78 -5.66 -6.70
N ARG A 37 -9.71 -6.51 -7.11
CA ARG A 37 -10.65 -7.17 -6.20
C ARG A 37 -10.44 -8.69 -6.12
N GLU A 38 -9.36 -9.19 -6.67
CA GLU A 38 -9.12 -10.63 -6.82
C GLU A 38 -8.43 -11.29 -5.63
N GLY A 39 -8.00 -10.53 -4.65
CA GLY A 39 -7.33 -11.08 -3.48
C GLY A 39 -7.54 -10.22 -2.24
N GLY A 40 -7.54 -10.85 -1.08
CA GLY A 40 -7.66 -10.13 0.19
C GLY A 40 -6.49 -9.17 0.42
N ILE A 41 -5.30 -9.51 -0.02
CA ILE A 41 -4.08 -8.69 0.11
C ILE A 41 -4.23 -7.39 -0.69
N GLU A 42 -4.71 -7.47 -1.93
CA GLU A 42 -4.87 -6.32 -2.82
C GLU A 42 -5.87 -5.31 -2.25
N VAL A 43 -7.00 -5.80 -1.71
CA VAL A 43 -8.00 -4.95 -1.06
C VAL A 43 -7.43 -4.27 0.19
N VAL A 44 -6.68 -4.99 1.01
CA VAL A 44 -6.03 -4.42 2.21
C VAL A 44 -5.01 -3.36 1.83
N VAL A 45 -4.17 -3.62 0.82
CA VAL A 45 -3.16 -2.66 0.35
C VAL A 45 -3.82 -1.41 -0.21
N GLU A 46 -4.86 -1.55 -1.04
CA GLU A 46 -5.61 -0.44 -1.60
C GLU A 46 -6.23 0.44 -0.52
N GLU A 47 -6.97 -0.16 0.43
CA GLU A 47 -7.63 0.59 1.50
C GLU A 47 -6.64 1.26 2.45
N LEU A 48 -5.55 0.57 2.77
CA LEU A 48 -4.50 1.14 3.61
C LEU A 48 -3.80 2.31 2.92
N ALA A 49 -3.43 2.14 1.65
CA ALA A 49 -2.79 3.19 0.85
C ALA A 49 -3.70 4.43 0.70
N ALA A 50 -4.99 4.21 0.39
CA ALA A 50 -5.95 5.30 0.27
C ALA A 50 -6.13 6.08 1.59
N ARG A 51 -6.18 5.38 2.73
CA ARG A 51 -6.23 6.04 4.05
C ARG A 51 -4.97 6.83 4.36
N MET A 52 -3.80 6.31 4.01
CA MET A 52 -2.53 7.05 4.17
C MET A 52 -2.53 8.33 3.32
N VAL A 53 -3.06 8.29 2.09
CA VAL A 53 -3.22 9.48 1.24
C VAL A 53 -4.16 10.50 1.91
N VAL A 54 -5.29 10.07 2.45
CA VAL A 54 -6.23 10.96 3.19
C VAL A 54 -5.55 11.60 4.42
N HIS A 55 -4.61 10.89 5.05
CA HIS A 55 -3.80 11.44 6.14
C HIS A 55 -2.63 12.33 5.69
N GLY A 56 -2.53 12.64 4.39
CA GLY A 56 -1.54 13.58 3.86
C GLY A 56 -0.20 12.94 3.48
N HIS A 57 -0.10 11.61 3.43
CA HIS A 57 1.11 10.94 2.99
C HIS A 57 1.13 10.76 1.46
N ALA A 58 2.33 10.77 0.86
CA ALA A 58 2.51 10.44 -0.55
C ALA A 58 2.76 8.95 -0.70
N VAL A 59 1.81 8.22 -1.29
CA VAL A 59 1.88 6.76 -1.41
C VAL A 59 2.11 6.35 -2.86
N THR A 60 3.04 5.43 -3.08
CA THR A 60 3.30 4.79 -4.37
C THR A 60 3.14 3.28 -4.22
N CYS A 61 2.27 2.68 -5.03
CA CYS A 61 2.11 1.24 -5.14
C CYS A 61 2.86 0.70 -6.35
N TYR A 62 3.65 -0.35 -6.14
CA TYR A 62 4.39 -1.04 -7.19
C TYR A 62 3.62 -2.27 -7.67
N ASN A 63 2.93 -2.12 -8.79
CA ASN A 63 2.11 -3.15 -9.42
C ASN A 63 2.97 -4.12 -10.26
N ARG A 64 2.57 -5.39 -10.32
CA ARG A 64 3.15 -6.34 -11.25
C ARG A 64 2.63 -6.10 -12.66
N SER A 65 3.52 -6.19 -13.66
CA SER A 65 3.14 -6.24 -15.08
C SER A 65 2.90 -7.70 -15.48
N GLY A 66 1.99 -7.95 -16.44
CA GLY A 66 1.76 -9.28 -17.02
C GLY A 66 0.30 -9.59 -17.28
N HIS A 67 0.04 -10.42 -18.31
CA HIS A 67 -1.30 -10.76 -18.78
C HIS A 67 -2.09 -11.70 -17.83
N HIS A 68 -1.43 -12.36 -16.90
CA HIS A 68 -2.08 -13.28 -15.93
C HIS A 68 -2.45 -12.60 -14.61
N VAL A 69 -2.25 -11.29 -14.49
CA VAL A 69 -2.77 -10.51 -13.38
C VAL A 69 -4.16 -10.07 -13.78
N SER A 70 -5.13 -10.90 -13.52
CA SER A 70 -6.50 -10.82 -13.98
C SER A 70 -7.26 -9.60 -13.50
N GLY A 71 -8.37 -9.34 -14.12
CA GLY A 71 -9.30 -8.26 -13.90
C GLY A 71 -9.53 -7.46 -15.18
N ARG A 72 -10.22 -8.07 -16.18
CA ARG A 72 -10.64 -7.36 -17.41
C ARG A 72 -11.52 -6.14 -17.15
N GLU A 73 -12.05 -6.00 -15.93
CA GLU A 73 -12.90 -4.85 -15.54
C GLU A 73 -12.08 -3.60 -15.15
N TYR A 74 -10.81 -3.75 -14.81
CA TYR A 74 -9.93 -2.64 -14.50
C TYR A 74 -8.69 -2.77 -15.38
N ASP A 75 -8.66 -2.05 -16.47
CA ASP A 75 -7.48 -1.89 -17.34
C ASP A 75 -6.43 -1.03 -16.62
N ALA A 76 -6.02 -1.54 -15.45
CA ALA A 76 -5.09 -0.86 -14.53
C ALA A 76 -3.66 -0.80 -15.10
N GLU A 77 -3.41 -1.41 -16.26
CA GLU A 77 -2.10 -1.34 -16.92
C GLU A 77 -1.74 0.06 -17.41
N HIS A 78 -2.75 0.93 -17.56
CA HIS A 78 -2.57 2.29 -18.07
C HIS A 78 -2.81 3.37 -17.00
N LEU A 79 -3.09 2.98 -15.75
CA LEU A 79 -3.30 3.95 -14.68
C LEU A 79 -1.97 4.32 -14.02
N ASP A 80 -1.62 5.59 -14.05
CA ASP A 80 -0.50 6.16 -13.29
C ASP A 80 -0.90 6.59 -11.88
N GLU A 81 -2.20 6.77 -11.62
CA GLU A 81 -2.76 7.18 -10.35
C GLU A 81 -4.16 6.59 -10.12
N TYR A 82 -4.45 6.22 -8.87
CA TYR A 82 -5.76 5.76 -8.42
C TYR A 82 -6.02 6.18 -6.98
N ARG A 83 -7.12 6.87 -6.70
CA ARG A 83 -7.48 7.41 -5.36
C ARG A 83 -6.36 8.24 -4.69
N GLY A 84 -5.59 8.99 -5.48
CA GLY A 84 -4.42 9.73 -5.00
C GLY A 84 -3.16 8.87 -4.75
N ILE A 85 -3.24 7.58 -5.00
CA ILE A 85 -2.13 6.64 -4.92
C ILE A 85 -1.40 6.64 -6.25
N ARG A 86 -0.11 6.95 -6.25
CA ARG A 86 0.72 6.82 -7.47
C ARG A 86 0.97 5.34 -7.78
N LEU A 87 0.77 4.94 -9.02
CA LEU A 87 0.99 3.58 -9.48
C LEU A 87 2.28 3.50 -10.32
N ARG A 88 3.09 2.48 -10.06
CA ARG A 88 4.29 2.16 -10.84
C ARG A 88 4.24 0.70 -11.24
N HIS A 89 4.57 0.41 -12.48
CA HIS A 89 4.56 -0.95 -13.01
C HIS A 89 5.98 -1.51 -13.01
N LEU A 90 6.12 -2.73 -12.45
CA LEU A 90 7.40 -3.43 -12.38
C LEU A 90 7.50 -4.45 -13.52
N PRO A 91 8.67 -4.57 -14.15
CA PRO A 91 8.92 -5.69 -15.06
C PRO A 91 8.78 -7.00 -14.29
N THR A 92 7.96 -7.90 -14.82
CA THR A 92 7.66 -9.19 -14.18
C THR A 92 7.89 -10.30 -15.19
N ILE A 93 8.61 -11.36 -14.79
CA ILE A 93 8.75 -12.54 -15.62
C ILE A 93 7.48 -13.38 -15.45
N ASP A 94 6.70 -13.49 -16.53
CA ASP A 94 5.39 -14.15 -16.54
C ASP A 94 5.53 -15.68 -16.56
N ARG A 95 6.12 -16.22 -15.49
CA ARG A 95 6.22 -17.67 -15.22
C ARG A 95 5.72 -17.95 -13.82
N LYS A 96 4.94 -19.03 -13.67
CA LYS A 96 4.35 -19.46 -12.41
C LYS A 96 5.42 -19.55 -11.30
N GLY A 97 5.28 -18.79 -10.24
CA GLY A 97 6.23 -18.69 -9.13
C GLY A 97 7.34 -17.65 -9.30
N LEU A 98 7.87 -17.43 -10.51
CA LEU A 98 8.92 -16.42 -10.73
C LEU A 98 8.37 -14.99 -10.76
N ALA A 99 7.12 -14.80 -11.14
CA ALA A 99 6.49 -13.49 -11.19
C ALA A 99 6.47 -12.81 -9.82
N ALA A 100 6.18 -13.55 -8.75
CA ALA A 100 6.20 -13.02 -7.38
C ALA A 100 7.61 -12.66 -6.91
N VAL A 101 8.58 -13.52 -7.19
CA VAL A 101 9.99 -13.34 -6.79
C VAL A 101 10.61 -12.16 -7.52
N THR A 102 10.46 -12.11 -8.84
CA THR A 102 11.06 -11.04 -9.66
C THR A 102 10.42 -9.67 -9.38
N SER A 103 9.09 -9.59 -9.28
CA SER A 103 8.41 -8.34 -8.92
C SER A 103 8.79 -7.86 -7.52
N SER A 104 8.98 -8.77 -6.58
CA SER A 104 9.39 -8.44 -5.21
C SER A 104 10.82 -7.90 -5.17
N PHE A 105 11.73 -8.55 -5.89
CA PHE A 105 13.12 -8.10 -6.01
C PHE A 105 13.19 -6.71 -6.63
N PHE A 106 12.62 -6.52 -7.81
CA PHE A 106 12.63 -5.23 -8.49
C PHE A 106 11.86 -4.15 -7.72
N GLY A 107 10.77 -4.51 -7.04
CA GLY A 107 10.02 -3.59 -6.19
C GLY A 107 10.84 -3.10 -4.99
N CYS A 108 11.51 -4.01 -4.28
CA CYS A 108 12.40 -3.64 -3.17
C CYS A 108 13.60 -2.82 -3.65
N LEU A 109 14.16 -3.17 -4.82
CA LEU A 109 15.27 -2.43 -5.42
C LEU A 109 14.84 -1.01 -5.83
N ALA A 110 13.72 -0.87 -6.53
CA ALA A 110 13.17 0.44 -6.92
C ALA A 110 12.82 1.30 -5.69
N ALA A 111 12.24 0.70 -4.66
CA ALA A 111 11.94 1.38 -3.41
C ALA A 111 13.20 1.80 -2.64
N ALA A 112 14.27 1.00 -2.68
CA ALA A 112 15.54 1.31 -2.03
C ALA A 112 16.19 2.57 -2.59
N PHE A 113 16.19 2.72 -3.91
CA PHE A 113 16.80 3.87 -4.59
C PHE A 113 15.78 5.01 -4.87
N GLY A 114 14.50 4.80 -4.60
CA GLY A 114 13.47 5.81 -4.75
C GLY A 114 13.46 6.84 -3.60
N PRO A 115 12.75 7.95 -3.79
CA PRO A 115 12.65 9.02 -2.81
C PRO A 115 11.63 8.70 -1.70
N TYR A 116 11.76 7.55 -1.03
CA TYR A 116 10.84 7.08 0.00
C TYR A 116 11.46 7.17 1.39
N ASP A 117 10.62 7.44 2.37
CA ASP A 117 10.98 7.45 3.80
C ASP A 117 10.67 6.10 4.43
N VAL A 118 9.60 5.44 3.93
CA VAL A 118 9.12 4.13 4.40
C VAL A 118 8.89 3.20 3.21
N VAL A 119 9.28 1.95 3.36
CA VAL A 119 8.95 0.86 2.43
C VAL A 119 8.11 -0.16 3.17
N HIS A 120 6.85 -0.31 2.76
CA HIS A 120 5.92 -1.25 3.34
C HIS A 120 5.80 -2.47 2.42
N VAL A 121 6.27 -3.60 2.91
CA VAL A 121 6.31 -4.87 2.17
C VAL A 121 5.13 -5.74 2.61
N HIS A 122 4.33 -6.17 1.64
CA HIS A 122 3.16 -7.03 1.84
C HIS A 122 3.40 -8.40 1.21
N ALA A 123 3.02 -9.46 1.88
CA ALA A 123 3.11 -10.87 1.52
C ALA A 123 4.41 -11.58 1.90
N GLU A 124 4.36 -12.91 1.96
CA GLU A 124 5.43 -13.77 2.47
C GLU A 124 6.68 -13.79 1.58
N GLY A 125 6.51 -14.01 0.28
CA GLY A 125 7.62 -14.09 -0.68
C GLY A 125 8.47 -12.82 -0.77
N PRO A 126 7.86 -11.63 -0.87
CA PRO A 126 8.56 -10.35 -0.87
C PRO A 126 9.36 -10.05 0.39
N ALA A 127 8.99 -10.64 1.53
CA ALA A 127 9.70 -10.46 2.80
C ALA A 127 11.19 -10.80 2.71
N MET A 128 11.54 -11.78 1.88
CA MET A 128 12.91 -12.21 1.66
C MET A 128 13.82 -11.09 1.13
N PHE A 129 13.27 -10.09 0.43
CA PHE A 129 14.03 -8.98 -0.14
C PHE A 129 13.96 -7.70 0.68
N SER A 130 13.32 -7.72 1.85
CA SER A 130 13.11 -6.54 2.71
C SER A 130 14.41 -5.93 3.26
N TRP A 131 15.51 -6.68 3.24
CA TRP A 131 16.83 -6.20 3.63
C TRP A 131 17.42 -5.18 2.64
N ILE A 132 17.02 -5.23 1.35
CA ILE A 132 17.53 -4.32 0.30
C ILE A 132 17.22 -2.85 0.64
N PRO A 133 15.97 -2.42 0.87
CA PRO A 133 15.70 -1.04 1.25
C PRO A 133 16.25 -0.67 2.64
N ARG A 134 16.47 -1.63 3.54
CA ARG A 134 17.12 -1.35 4.83
C ARG A 134 18.58 -0.96 4.68
N LEU A 135 19.31 -1.55 3.74
CA LEU A 135 20.71 -1.19 3.48
C LEU A 135 20.86 0.26 2.98
N THR A 136 19.84 0.82 2.36
CA THR A 136 19.82 2.24 1.91
C THR A 136 19.25 3.19 2.96
N GLY A 137 19.11 2.75 4.21
CA GLY A 137 18.62 3.57 5.32
C GLY A 137 17.11 3.81 5.35
N LYS A 138 16.31 3.08 4.55
CA LYS A 138 14.85 3.19 4.57
C LYS A 138 14.26 2.51 5.80
N ARG A 139 13.17 3.06 6.33
CA ARG A 139 12.33 2.36 7.32
C ARG A 139 11.53 1.29 6.59
N VAL A 140 11.62 0.05 7.05
CA VAL A 140 10.90 -1.08 6.44
C VAL A 140 9.86 -1.60 7.40
N ILE A 141 8.62 -1.68 6.93
CA ILE A 141 7.49 -2.31 7.60
C ILE A 141 7.14 -3.56 6.80
N LEU A 142 6.93 -4.66 7.50
CA LEU A 142 6.54 -5.93 6.90
C LEU A 142 5.17 -6.34 7.45
N THR A 143 4.21 -6.60 6.54
CA THR A 143 2.91 -7.18 6.89
C THR A 143 2.77 -8.54 6.23
N ILE A 144 2.62 -9.58 7.05
CA ILE A 144 2.36 -10.95 6.60
C ILE A 144 0.85 -11.17 6.64
N HIS A 145 0.28 -11.61 5.52
CA HIS A 145 -1.15 -11.84 5.35
C HIS A 145 -1.46 -13.35 5.37
N GLY A 146 -1.60 -13.90 6.54
CA GLY A 146 -1.90 -15.31 6.74
C GLY A 146 -0.69 -16.24 6.54
N LEU A 147 -0.65 -17.28 7.34
CA LEU A 147 0.22 -18.44 7.19
C LEU A 147 -0.75 -19.61 6.96
N ASP A 148 -1.08 -19.89 5.69
CA ASP A 148 -1.85 -21.06 5.30
C ASP A 148 -0.94 -22.26 5.10
#